data_e2eed767f745203e5c8cc9c30feb159a
#
_entry.id   e2eed767f745203e5c8cc9c30feb159a
#
_cell.length_a   1.000
_cell.length_b   1.000
_cell.length_c   1.000
_cell.angle_alpha   90.00
_cell.angle_beta   90.00
_cell.angle_gamma   90.00
#
_symmetry.space_group_name_H-M   'P 1'
#
loop_
_entity.id
_entity.type
_entity.pdbx_description
1 polymer ?
#
loop_
_entity_poly.entity_id
_entity_poly.type
_entity_poly.pdbx_seq_one_letter_code
_entity_poly.pdbx_strand_id
1 'polypeptide(L)'
;REPDEFRAGYIPGAEHVSRGFLELKIEQVVPERDTPIIAYCAGGVRSLLAGQALKSLGYENVKSMTGGYSKWKDMGHTVQVDKQMSTEQLERYSRHFLLDQIGEKGQAKLLDAKVILVGAGGLGSPTGLYLAAMGVGTIGIIDMDVVDMSNLQRQIVHNNDRVGTSKVESAKATLSALNPDVNIISHEYRVDRTNAMEVFKDYDIIVNGADNFPTRYLVNDAAVFLGKPIVDASIFKFEGQATVFDSAGGGPCYRCLYPEPPPPGMVPSCQDAGVLGALCGTMGSIQATEVAKLIVGFGEPLV
;
A
#
# COMPACT_ATOMS: atom_id res chain seq x y z
N ARG A 1 -8.54 -26.72 -8.63
CA ARG A 1 -9.23 -26.90 -7.35
C ARG A 1 -10.52 -26.11 -7.36
N GLU A 2 -11.45 -26.47 -6.51
CA GLU A 2 -12.68 -25.66 -6.34
C GLU A 2 -12.36 -24.42 -5.46
N PRO A 3 -13.15 -23.34 -5.54
CA PRO A 3 -12.85 -22.11 -4.82
C PRO A 3 -12.62 -22.30 -3.31
N ASP A 4 -13.46 -23.10 -2.65
CA ASP A 4 -13.32 -23.36 -1.22
C ASP A 4 -12.06 -24.16 -0.88
N GLU A 5 -11.69 -25.14 -1.72
CA GLU A 5 -10.46 -25.90 -1.57
C GLU A 5 -9.23 -25.01 -1.78
N PHE A 6 -9.29 -24.03 -2.68
CA PHE A 6 -8.20 -23.09 -2.94
C PHE A 6 -8.06 -22.10 -1.78
N ARG A 7 -9.16 -21.53 -1.30
CA ARG A 7 -9.19 -20.65 -0.12
C ARG A 7 -8.64 -21.32 1.14
N ALA A 8 -8.86 -22.63 1.32
CA ALA A 8 -8.32 -23.38 2.46
C ALA A 8 -6.79 -23.57 2.41
N GLY A 9 -6.14 -23.15 1.33
CA GLY A 9 -4.69 -23.13 1.14
C GLY A 9 -4.27 -23.58 -0.24
N TYR A 10 -3.20 -22.99 -0.77
CA TYR A 10 -2.71 -23.26 -2.12
C TYR A 10 -1.17 -23.18 -2.19
N ILE A 11 -0.60 -23.58 -3.31
CA ILE A 11 0.84 -23.49 -3.56
C ILE A 11 1.19 -22.02 -3.85
N PRO A 12 2.18 -21.42 -3.16
CA PRO A 12 2.56 -20.03 -3.38
C PRO A 12 2.78 -19.70 -4.87
N GLY A 13 2.23 -18.56 -5.30
CA GLY A 13 2.31 -18.11 -6.70
C GLY A 13 1.35 -18.82 -7.66
N ALA A 14 0.45 -19.69 -7.19
CA ALA A 14 -0.52 -20.35 -8.04
C ALA A 14 -1.71 -19.45 -8.38
N GLU A 15 -2.10 -19.43 -9.67
CA GLU A 15 -3.33 -18.82 -10.14
C GLU A 15 -4.50 -19.80 -10.06
N HIS A 16 -5.67 -19.32 -9.60
CA HIS A 16 -6.85 -20.15 -9.43
C HIS A 16 -7.75 -20.14 -10.66
N VAL A 17 -7.87 -21.29 -11.31
CA VAL A 17 -8.89 -21.54 -12.34
C VAL A 17 -9.57 -22.87 -12.01
N SER A 18 -10.86 -22.82 -11.65
CA SER A 18 -11.65 -24.06 -11.44
C SER A 18 -11.78 -24.85 -12.72
N ARG A 19 -11.81 -26.20 -12.61
CA ARG A 19 -11.88 -27.05 -13.82
C ARG A 19 -13.05 -26.72 -14.72
N GLY A 20 -14.22 -26.37 -14.17
CA GLY A 20 -15.42 -26.04 -14.94
C GLY A 20 -15.36 -24.72 -15.73
N PHE A 21 -14.41 -23.86 -15.41
CA PHE A 21 -14.21 -22.57 -16.09
C PHE A 21 -12.88 -22.49 -16.82
N LEU A 22 -12.14 -23.59 -16.91
CA LEU A 22 -10.79 -23.60 -17.46
C LEU A 22 -10.75 -23.10 -18.89
N GLU A 23 -11.58 -23.67 -19.75
CA GLU A 23 -11.61 -23.36 -21.18
C GLU A 23 -12.05 -21.92 -21.48
N LEU A 24 -12.84 -21.33 -20.58
CA LEU A 24 -13.33 -19.95 -20.71
C LEU A 24 -12.34 -18.90 -20.22
N LYS A 25 -11.51 -19.26 -19.21
CA LYS A 25 -10.68 -18.28 -18.49
C LYS A 25 -9.20 -18.39 -18.78
N ILE A 26 -8.73 -19.52 -19.29
CA ILE A 26 -7.29 -19.77 -19.40
C ILE A 26 -6.57 -18.77 -20.30
N GLU A 27 -7.18 -18.30 -21.36
CA GLU A 27 -6.58 -17.31 -22.27
C GLU A 27 -6.37 -15.95 -21.60
N GLN A 28 -7.21 -15.60 -20.62
CA GLN A 28 -7.07 -14.38 -19.83
C GLN A 28 -5.95 -14.50 -18.80
N VAL A 29 -5.72 -15.71 -18.27
CA VAL A 29 -4.72 -15.98 -17.21
C VAL A 29 -3.35 -16.28 -17.83
N VAL A 30 -3.31 -17.03 -18.94
CA VAL A 30 -2.10 -17.41 -19.65
C VAL A 30 -2.33 -17.17 -21.14
N PRO A 31 -2.12 -15.95 -21.67
CA PRO A 31 -2.35 -15.60 -23.06
C PRO A 31 -1.47 -16.39 -24.05
N GLU A 32 -0.21 -16.60 -23.69
CA GLU A 32 0.79 -17.21 -24.56
C GLU A 32 0.73 -18.74 -24.48
N ARG A 33 0.59 -19.41 -25.65
CA ARG A 33 0.40 -20.86 -25.75
C ARG A 33 1.66 -21.69 -25.41
N ASP A 34 2.82 -21.12 -25.51
CA ASP A 34 4.12 -21.73 -25.22
C ASP A 34 4.54 -21.61 -23.73
N THR A 35 3.80 -20.80 -22.95
CA THR A 35 4.07 -20.64 -21.52
C THR A 35 4.03 -21.96 -20.77
N PRO A 36 5.06 -22.31 -19.99
CA PRO A 36 5.06 -23.52 -19.17
C PRO A 36 3.98 -23.50 -18.09
N ILE A 37 3.07 -24.47 -18.10
CA ILE A 37 1.98 -24.60 -17.14
C ILE A 37 2.16 -25.85 -16.29
N ILE A 38 2.12 -25.71 -14.99
CA ILE A 38 2.00 -26.82 -14.03
C ILE A 38 0.60 -26.78 -13.42
N ALA A 39 -0.28 -27.68 -13.86
CA ALA A 39 -1.62 -27.81 -13.32
C ALA A 39 -1.63 -28.72 -12.09
N TYR A 40 -2.32 -28.32 -11.01
CA TYR A 40 -2.55 -29.16 -9.85
C TYR A 40 -4.00 -29.08 -9.35
N CYS A 41 -4.47 -30.15 -8.72
CA CYS A 41 -5.73 -30.18 -7.97
C CYS A 41 -5.48 -30.78 -6.58
N ALA A 42 -6.49 -31.21 -5.86
CA ALA A 42 -6.29 -31.85 -4.56
C ALA A 42 -5.41 -33.11 -4.65
N GLY A 43 -5.79 -34.09 -5.49
CA GLY A 43 -5.12 -35.39 -5.57
C GLY A 43 -4.45 -35.73 -6.91
N GLY A 44 -4.49 -34.84 -7.92
CA GLY A 44 -3.82 -35.05 -9.22
C GLY A 44 -4.74 -35.50 -10.36
N VAL A 45 -5.97 -36.00 -10.11
CA VAL A 45 -6.87 -36.50 -11.18
C VAL A 45 -7.49 -35.36 -12.00
N ARG A 46 -8.10 -34.35 -11.34
CA ARG A 46 -8.68 -33.20 -12.02
C ARG A 46 -7.65 -32.40 -12.84
N SER A 47 -6.42 -32.30 -12.36
CA SER A 47 -5.33 -31.63 -13.07
C SER A 47 -4.85 -32.39 -14.29
N LEU A 48 -4.96 -33.73 -14.29
CA LEU A 48 -4.68 -34.52 -15.47
C LEU A 48 -5.69 -34.24 -16.60
N LEU A 49 -6.99 -34.20 -16.26
CA LEU A 49 -8.07 -33.82 -17.19
C LEU A 49 -7.92 -32.37 -17.67
N ALA A 50 -7.53 -31.46 -16.77
CA ALA A 50 -7.22 -30.08 -17.12
C ALA A 50 -6.06 -30.00 -18.11
N GLY A 51 -4.99 -30.77 -17.90
CA GLY A 51 -3.86 -30.83 -18.81
C GLY A 51 -4.23 -31.34 -20.21
N GLN A 52 -5.14 -32.30 -20.31
CA GLN A 52 -5.66 -32.74 -21.59
C GLN A 52 -6.45 -31.65 -22.31
N ALA A 53 -7.34 -30.95 -21.60
CA ALA A 53 -8.10 -29.83 -22.14
C ALA A 53 -7.19 -28.68 -22.61
N LEU A 54 -6.18 -28.31 -21.83
CA LEU A 54 -5.20 -27.30 -22.21
C LEU A 54 -4.43 -27.67 -23.47
N LYS A 55 -4.01 -28.92 -23.62
CA LYS A 55 -3.38 -29.39 -24.85
C LYS A 55 -4.31 -29.31 -26.05
N SER A 56 -5.59 -29.62 -25.89
CA SER A 56 -6.59 -29.48 -26.97
C SER A 56 -6.82 -28.02 -27.38
N LEU A 57 -6.56 -27.07 -26.46
CA LEU A 57 -6.59 -25.63 -26.72
C LEU A 57 -5.26 -25.08 -27.30
N GLY A 58 -4.27 -25.94 -27.55
CA GLY A 58 -3.00 -25.56 -28.17
C GLY A 58 -1.89 -25.15 -27.20
N TYR A 59 -2.03 -25.36 -25.88
CA TYR A 59 -0.93 -25.16 -24.96
C TYR A 59 0.07 -26.30 -25.02
N GLU A 60 1.31 -26.02 -25.34
CA GLU A 60 2.32 -27.05 -25.64
C GLU A 60 3.00 -27.59 -24.37
N ASN A 61 3.29 -26.71 -23.41
CA ASN A 61 4.12 -27.01 -22.25
C ASN A 61 3.30 -27.24 -20.98
N VAL A 62 2.39 -28.25 -20.98
CA VAL A 62 1.52 -28.53 -19.84
C VAL A 62 1.95 -29.78 -19.09
N LYS A 63 2.13 -29.67 -17.77
CA LYS A 63 2.41 -30.77 -16.83
C LYS A 63 1.31 -30.83 -15.76
N SER A 64 0.94 -32.04 -15.34
CA SER A 64 0.05 -32.28 -14.19
C SER A 64 0.88 -32.75 -13.00
N MET A 65 0.68 -32.13 -11.84
CA MET A 65 1.39 -32.49 -10.61
C MET A 65 0.81 -33.78 -10.03
N THR A 66 1.64 -34.83 -9.96
CA THR A 66 1.27 -36.12 -9.40
C THR A 66 1.04 -36.01 -7.88
N GLY A 67 -0.13 -36.46 -7.41
CA GLY A 67 -0.55 -36.38 -6.01
C GLY A 67 -1.08 -34.99 -5.61
N GLY A 68 -0.95 -33.99 -6.49
CA GLY A 68 -1.54 -32.65 -6.32
C GLY A 68 -1.16 -31.95 -5.02
N TYR A 69 -2.06 -31.10 -4.54
CA TYR A 69 -1.87 -30.30 -3.33
C TYR A 69 -1.70 -31.14 -2.05
N SER A 70 -2.41 -32.28 -1.94
CA SER A 70 -2.29 -33.16 -0.76
C SER A 70 -0.87 -33.64 -0.60
N LYS A 71 -0.26 -34.19 -1.66
CA LYS A 71 1.13 -34.63 -1.61
C LYS A 71 2.13 -33.50 -1.36
N TRP A 72 1.89 -32.32 -1.94
CA TRP A 72 2.70 -31.11 -1.69
C TRP A 72 2.75 -30.77 -0.20
N LYS A 73 1.56 -30.76 0.45
CA LYS A 73 1.41 -30.47 1.88
C LYS A 73 2.04 -31.57 2.75
N ASP A 74 1.81 -32.84 2.41
CA ASP A 74 2.33 -34.00 3.17
C ASP A 74 3.86 -34.05 3.14
N MET A 75 4.50 -33.53 2.08
CA MET A 75 5.95 -33.40 1.98
C MET A 75 6.52 -32.20 2.75
N GLY A 76 5.68 -31.44 3.45
CA GLY A 76 6.10 -30.30 4.27
C GLY A 76 6.45 -29.03 3.46
N HIS A 77 6.06 -28.98 2.19
CA HIS A 77 6.30 -27.76 1.39
C HIS A 77 5.41 -26.61 1.82
N THR A 78 5.89 -25.39 1.59
CA THR A 78 5.17 -24.14 1.93
C THR A 78 3.80 -24.10 1.26
N VAL A 79 2.78 -23.78 2.03
CA VAL A 79 1.42 -23.51 1.56
C VAL A 79 1.06 -22.08 1.93
N GLN A 80 0.33 -21.43 1.05
CA GLN A 80 -0.23 -20.11 1.27
C GLN A 80 -1.71 -20.26 1.61
N VAL A 81 -2.16 -19.53 2.62
CA VAL A 81 -3.56 -19.38 2.99
C VAL A 81 -3.82 -17.88 3.01
N ASP A 82 -4.72 -17.42 2.16
CA ASP A 82 -5.11 -16.02 2.18
C ASP A 82 -5.88 -15.73 3.46
N LYS A 83 -5.57 -14.61 4.08
CA LYS A 83 -6.29 -14.14 5.25
C LYS A 83 -7.75 -13.91 4.87
N GLN A 84 -8.64 -14.67 5.48
CA GLN A 84 -10.07 -14.48 5.22
C GLN A 84 -10.52 -13.15 5.83
N MET A 85 -11.18 -12.34 5.01
CA MET A 85 -11.82 -11.12 5.48
C MET A 85 -13.07 -11.44 6.29
N SER A 86 -13.31 -10.68 7.36
CA SER A 86 -14.54 -10.78 8.14
C SER A 86 -15.74 -10.30 7.31
N THR A 87 -16.95 -10.63 7.78
CA THR A 87 -18.19 -10.15 7.13
C THR A 87 -18.23 -8.62 7.07
N GLU A 88 -17.79 -7.96 8.13
CA GLU A 88 -17.71 -6.51 8.21
C GLU A 88 -16.69 -5.93 7.21
N GLN A 89 -15.55 -6.60 7.03
CA GLN A 89 -14.54 -6.23 6.03
C GLN A 89 -15.06 -6.43 4.60
N LEU A 90 -15.76 -7.53 4.34
CA LEU A 90 -16.39 -7.78 3.03
C LEU A 90 -17.43 -6.69 2.69
N GLU A 91 -18.21 -6.24 3.67
CA GLU A 91 -19.16 -5.14 3.49
C GLU A 91 -18.42 -3.81 3.28
N ARG A 92 -17.45 -3.48 4.16
CA ARG A 92 -16.66 -2.24 4.13
C ARG A 92 -15.96 -2.02 2.79
N TYR A 93 -15.31 -3.07 2.28
CA TYR A 93 -14.49 -2.97 1.05
C TYR A 93 -15.23 -3.44 -0.20
N SER A 94 -16.55 -3.64 -0.13
CA SER A 94 -17.36 -4.16 -1.24
C SER A 94 -17.20 -3.38 -2.55
N ARG A 95 -16.93 -2.07 -2.50
CA ARG A 95 -16.70 -1.24 -3.69
C ARG A 95 -15.33 -1.45 -4.31
N HIS A 96 -14.31 -1.82 -3.52
CA HIS A 96 -12.98 -2.19 -4.04
C HIS A 96 -13.02 -3.52 -4.80
N PHE A 97 -13.87 -4.46 -4.39
CA PHE A 97 -13.99 -5.76 -5.06
C PHE A 97 -14.54 -5.67 -6.49
N LEU A 98 -15.24 -4.57 -6.81
CA LEU A 98 -15.77 -4.31 -8.15
C LEU A 98 -14.74 -3.71 -9.12
N LEU A 99 -13.58 -3.31 -8.61
CA LEU A 99 -12.48 -2.79 -9.40
C LEU A 99 -11.56 -3.96 -9.80
N ASP A 100 -11.47 -4.25 -11.10
CA ASP A 100 -10.68 -5.39 -11.63
C ASP A 100 -9.22 -5.36 -11.16
N GLN A 101 -8.64 -4.16 -10.99
CA GLN A 101 -7.26 -3.98 -10.56
C GLN A 101 -7.06 -4.22 -9.06
N ILE A 102 -8.11 -4.12 -8.25
CA ILE A 102 -8.05 -4.33 -6.78
C ILE A 102 -8.59 -5.72 -6.44
N GLY A 103 -9.91 -5.91 -6.57
CA GLY A 103 -10.57 -7.16 -6.22
C GLY A 103 -10.29 -7.60 -4.76
N GLU A 104 -10.59 -8.85 -4.45
CA GLU A 104 -10.26 -9.43 -3.13
C GLU A 104 -8.74 -9.54 -2.89
N LYS A 105 -7.97 -9.89 -3.94
CA LYS A 105 -6.50 -10.02 -3.84
C LYS A 105 -5.81 -8.71 -3.53
N GLY A 106 -6.21 -7.63 -4.21
CA GLY A 106 -5.65 -6.29 -3.96
C GLY A 106 -6.03 -5.77 -2.58
N GLN A 107 -7.27 -6.02 -2.14
CA GLN A 107 -7.69 -5.66 -0.78
C GLN A 107 -6.91 -6.44 0.29
N ALA A 108 -6.62 -7.71 0.08
CA ALA A 108 -5.78 -8.49 0.99
C ALA A 108 -4.37 -7.87 1.12
N LYS A 109 -3.76 -7.41 0.01
CA LYS A 109 -2.48 -6.69 0.03
C LYS A 109 -2.58 -5.39 0.84
N LEU A 110 -3.66 -4.61 0.68
CA LEU A 110 -3.88 -3.40 1.47
C LEU A 110 -3.95 -3.71 2.97
N LEU A 111 -4.70 -4.75 3.36
CA LEU A 111 -4.84 -5.20 4.76
C LEU A 111 -3.53 -5.71 5.39
N ASP A 112 -2.58 -6.18 4.61
CA ASP A 112 -1.28 -6.65 5.08
C ASP A 112 -0.20 -5.55 5.06
N ALA A 113 -0.41 -4.48 4.32
CA ALA A 113 0.57 -3.41 4.11
C ALA A 113 0.80 -2.55 5.37
N LYS A 114 2.01 -2.02 5.47
CA LYS A 114 2.45 -1.13 6.54
C LYS A 114 2.98 0.16 5.95
N VAL A 115 2.35 1.28 6.27
CA VAL A 115 2.68 2.60 5.74
C VAL A 115 2.99 3.55 6.88
N ILE A 116 4.04 4.36 6.76
CA ILE A 116 4.32 5.42 7.73
C ILE A 116 4.08 6.79 7.14
N LEU A 117 3.36 7.63 7.86
CA LEU A 117 3.14 9.05 7.58
C LEU A 117 4.16 9.88 8.35
N VAL A 118 5.01 10.60 7.65
CA VAL A 118 5.90 11.59 8.24
C VAL A 118 5.17 12.92 8.29
N GLY A 119 4.57 13.21 9.45
CA GLY A 119 3.72 14.35 9.71
C GLY A 119 2.22 14.04 9.72
N ALA A 120 1.51 14.51 10.75
CA ALA A 120 0.06 14.50 10.90
C ALA A 120 -0.57 15.87 10.55
N GLY A 121 0.09 16.60 9.67
CA GLY A 121 -0.28 17.96 9.25
C GLY A 121 -1.29 17.99 8.11
N GLY A 122 -1.21 19.04 7.28
CA GLY A 122 -2.15 19.28 6.17
C GLY A 122 -2.16 18.16 5.11
N LEU A 123 -1.00 17.59 4.77
CA LEU A 123 -0.89 16.46 3.84
C LEU A 123 -1.22 15.13 4.53
N GLY A 124 -0.63 14.89 5.71
CA GLY A 124 -0.85 13.65 6.44
C GLY A 124 -2.30 13.41 6.86
N SER A 125 -3.07 14.48 7.09
CA SER A 125 -4.49 14.39 7.46
C SER A 125 -5.34 13.69 6.42
N PRO A 126 -5.49 14.19 5.19
CA PRO A 126 -6.28 13.53 4.15
C PRO A 126 -5.67 12.19 3.72
N THR A 127 -4.35 12.09 3.64
CA THR A 127 -3.68 10.83 3.31
C THR A 127 -4.03 9.75 4.34
N GLY A 128 -3.88 10.03 5.63
CA GLY A 128 -4.20 9.08 6.69
C GLY A 128 -5.66 8.65 6.68
N LEU A 129 -6.59 9.59 6.46
CA LEU A 129 -8.03 9.29 6.36
C LEU A 129 -8.31 8.30 5.22
N TYR A 130 -7.77 8.53 4.02
CA TYR A 130 -7.99 7.64 2.89
C TYR A 130 -7.27 6.28 3.04
N LEU A 131 -6.05 6.27 3.59
CA LEU A 131 -5.36 5.01 3.87
C LEU A 131 -6.12 4.16 4.90
N ALA A 132 -6.64 4.78 5.96
CA ALA A 132 -7.47 4.09 6.93
C ALA A 132 -8.81 3.62 6.32
N ALA A 133 -9.50 4.47 5.54
CA ALA A 133 -10.75 4.13 4.89
C ALA A 133 -10.60 2.96 3.91
N MET A 134 -9.49 2.89 3.14
CA MET A 134 -9.21 1.80 2.21
C MET A 134 -8.67 0.54 2.86
N GLY A 135 -8.37 0.57 4.17
CA GLY A 135 -7.97 -0.59 4.94
C GLY A 135 -6.49 -0.95 4.83
N VAL A 136 -5.59 0.04 4.78
CA VAL A 136 -4.16 -0.23 4.96
C VAL A 136 -3.94 -0.77 6.37
N GLY A 137 -3.43 -2.01 6.47
CA GLY A 137 -3.44 -2.79 7.71
C GLY A 137 -2.72 -2.16 8.88
N THR A 138 -1.60 -1.47 8.64
CA THR A 138 -0.87 -0.72 9.66
C THR A 138 -0.49 0.66 9.13
N ILE A 139 -0.83 1.69 9.90
CA ILE A 139 -0.43 3.07 9.62
C ILE A 139 0.38 3.59 10.81
N GLY A 140 1.68 3.81 10.61
CA GLY A 140 2.51 4.57 11.53
C GLY A 140 2.33 6.08 11.29
N ILE A 141 2.33 6.85 12.34
CA ILE A 141 2.26 8.32 12.25
C ILE A 141 3.37 8.89 13.13
N ILE A 142 4.27 9.67 12.54
CA ILE A 142 5.33 10.34 13.29
C ILE A 142 5.15 11.85 13.24
N ASP A 143 4.95 12.46 14.40
CA ASP A 143 4.81 13.90 14.60
C ASP A 143 5.08 14.23 16.05
N MET A 144 5.73 15.36 16.34
CA MET A 144 6.05 15.80 17.71
C MET A 144 5.16 16.94 18.22
N ASP A 145 4.33 17.49 17.34
CA ASP A 145 3.54 18.69 17.62
C ASP A 145 2.24 18.38 18.36
N VAL A 146 1.67 19.43 18.92
CA VAL A 146 0.29 19.44 19.40
C VAL A 146 -0.65 20.08 18.39
N VAL A 147 -1.92 19.77 18.50
CA VAL A 147 -2.98 20.38 17.68
C VAL A 147 -3.16 21.84 18.10
N ASP A 148 -3.08 22.74 17.15
CA ASP A 148 -3.33 24.17 17.31
C ASP A 148 -4.57 24.59 16.53
N MET A 149 -5.29 25.60 17.03
CA MET A 149 -6.50 26.14 16.39
C MET A 149 -6.23 26.56 14.93
N SER A 150 -5.06 27.17 14.66
CA SER A 150 -4.66 27.60 13.31
C SER A 150 -4.40 26.43 12.35
N ASN A 151 -4.30 25.21 12.86
CA ASN A 151 -4.12 24.00 12.04
C ASN A 151 -5.43 23.53 11.42
N LEU A 152 -6.57 23.75 12.09
CA LEU A 152 -7.86 23.11 11.78
C LEU A 152 -8.41 23.50 10.40
N GLN A 153 -7.98 24.62 9.81
CA GLN A 153 -8.38 25.01 8.46
C GLN A 153 -7.86 24.07 7.35
N ARG A 154 -6.85 23.18 7.66
CA ARG A 154 -6.25 22.25 6.68
C ARG A 154 -5.92 20.86 7.24
N GLN A 155 -5.80 20.71 8.55
CA GLN A 155 -5.45 19.45 9.22
C GLN A 155 -6.71 18.72 9.69
N ILE A 156 -7.49 18.22 8.72
CA ILE A 156 -8.87 17.74 8.92
C ILE A 156 -8.99 16.42 9.71
N VAL A 157 -7.90 15.76 10.03
CA VAL A 157 -7.87 14.60 10.94
C VAL A 157 -8.06 15.01 12.40
N HIS A 158 -7.81 16.29 12.71
CA HIS A 158 -8.01 16.89 14.03
C HIS A 158 -9.35 17.62 14.12
N ASN A 159 -9.77 17.95 15.32
CA ASN A 159 -10.98 18.72 15.58
C ASN A 159 -10.78 19.70 16.74
N ASN A 160 -11.77 20.56 16.96
CA ASN A 160 -11.71 21.61 17.98
C ASN A 160 -11.52 21.07 19.40
N ASP A 161 -12.15 19.92 19.72
CA ASP A 161 -12.10 19.34 21.08
C ASP A 161 -10.71 18.78 21.43
N ARG A 162 -9.83 18.64 20.44
CA ARG A 162 -8.47 18.11 20.59
C ARG A 162 -7.37 19.16 20.50
N VAL A 163 -7.72 20.45 20.47
CA VAL A 163 -6.73 21.53 20.55
C VAL A 163 -5.90 21.37 21.85
N GLY A 164 -4.57 21.43 21.71
CA GLY A 164 -3.61 21.20 22.80
C GLY A 164 -3.24 19.74 23.06
N THR A 165 -3.87 18.77 22.39
CA THR A 165 -3.46 17.35 22.47
C THR A 165 -2.40 17.01 21.42
N SER A 166 -1.66 15.92 21.63
CA SER A 166 -0.70 15.39 20.65
C SER A 166 -1.35 15.15 19.30
N LYS A 167 -0.70 15.59 18.20
CA LYS A 167 -1.22 15.37 16.82
C LYS A 167 -1.32 13.89 16.50
N VAL A 168 -0.36 13.05 16.91
CA VAL A 168 -0.40 11.62 16.62
C VAL A 168 -1.55 10.94 17.37
N GLU A 169 -1.81 11.28 18.62
CA GLU A 169 -2.93 10.73 19.38
C GLU A 169 -4.29 11.23 18.86
N SER A 170 -4.37 12.49 18.47
CA SER A 170 -5.57 13.04 17.82
C SER A 170 -5.86 12.34 16.50
N ALA A 171 -4.85 12.13 15.65
CA ALA A 171 -4.99 11.42 14.39
C ALA A 171 -5.40 9.96 14.62
N LYS A 172 -4.71 9.25 15.55
CA LYS A 172 -5.04 7.87 15.94
C LYS A 172 -6.50 7.73 16.34
N ALA A 173 -7.01 8.60 17.18
CA ALA A 173 -8.40 8.57 17.61
C ALA A 173 -9.38 8.70 16.43
N THR A 174 -9.10 9.60 15.47
CA THR A 174 -9.94 9.80 14.28
C THR A 174 -9.87 8.60 13.33
N LEU A 175 -8.67 8.11 13.02
CA LEU A 175 -8.47 7.02 12.07
C LEU A 175 -9.02 5.69 12.59
N SER A 176 -8.83 5.40 13.90
CA SER A 176 -9.41 4.20 14.52
C SER A 176 -10.93 4.26 14.62
N ALA A 177 -11.53 5.44 14.77
CA ALA A 177 -12.98 5.62 14.72
C ALA A 177 -13.54 5.42 13.30
N LEU A 178 -12.77 5.79 12.27
CA LEU A 178 -13.14 5.60 10.86
C LEU A 178 -13.06 4.12 10.48
N ASN A 179 -11.97 3.45 10.87
CA ASN A 179 -11.76 2.04 10.56
C ASN A 179 -11.05 1.32 11.72
N PRO A 180 -11.80 0.60 12.58
CA PRO A 180 -11.25 -0.07 13.75
C PRO A 180 -10.32 -1.25 13.41
N ASP A 181 -10.35 -1.76 12.16
CA ASP A 181 -9.49 -2.87 11.72
C ASP A 181 -8.05 -2.43 11.43
N VAL A 182 -7.83 -1.11 11.30
CA VAL A 182 -6.49 -0.56 10.99
C VAL A 182 -5.70 -0.36 12.28
N ASN A 183 -4.50 -0.92 12.31
CA ASN A 183 -3.57 -0.74 13.42
C ASN A 183 -2.84 0.60 13.28
N ILE A 184 -3.13 1.56 14.18
CA ILE A 184 -2.49 2.88 14.19
C ILE A 184 -1.38 2.91 15.23
N ILE A 185 -0.14 3.13 14.78
CA ILE A 185 1.05 3.22 15.63
C ILE A 185 1.48 4.69 15.74
N SER A 186 1.45 5.21 16.97
CA SER A 186 1.86 6.59 17.26
C SER A 186 3.35 6.67 17.56
N HIS A 187 4.05 7.55 16.86
CA HIS A 187 5.45 7.91 17.11
C HIS A 187 5.51 9.38 17.51
N GLU A 188 5.37 9.66 18.81
CA GLU A 188 5.31 11.03 19.36
C GLU A 188 6.71 11.60 19.60
N TYR A 189 7.47 11.72 18.51
CA TYR A 189 8.80 12.32 18.51
C TYR A 189 9.21 12.79 17.11
N ARG A 190 10.21 13.62 17.07
CA ARG A 190 10.80 14.08 15.80
C ARG A 190 11.63 12.98 15.17
N VAL A 191 11.42 12.77 13.85
CA VAL A 191 12.35 11.95 13.09
C VAL A 191 13.67 12.69 12.91
N ASP A 192 14.77 12.01 13.23
CA ASP A 192 16.12 12.52 13.09
C ASP A 192 17.10 11.41 12.66
N ARG A 193 18.39 11.75 12.52
CA ARG A 193 19.44 10.82 12.07
C ARG A 193 19.65 9.61 12.98
N THR A 194 19.21 9.68 14.22
CA THR A 194 19.42 8.60 15.21
C THR A 194 18.31 7.57 15.22
N ASN A 195 17.12 7.93 14.74
CA ASN A 195 15.92 7.08 14.78
C ASN A 195 15.32 6.73 13.41
N ALA A 196 15.63 7.50 12.35
CA ALA A 196 14.98 7.33 11.05
C ALA A 196 15.08 5.90 10.49
N MET A 197 16.27 5.30 10.51
CA MET A 197 16.50 3.95 10.00
C MET A 197 15.71 2.90 10.81
N GLU A 198 15.70 3.04 12.14
CA GLU A 198 15.02 2.12 13.03
C GLU A 198 13.50 2.20 12.87
N VAL A 199 12.95 3.41 12.73
CA VAL A 199 11.51 3.61 12.57
C VAL A 199 11.04 3.12 11.20
N PHE A 200 11.73 3.47 10.11
CA PHE A 200 11.24 3.20 8.76
C PHE A 200 11.43 1.74 8.32
N LYS A 201 12.33 0.97 8.93
CA LYS A 201 12.59 -0.42 8.53
C LYS A 201 11.34 -1.31 8.57
N ASP A 202 10.43 -1.05 9.51
CA ASP A 202 9.24 -1.88 9.77
C ASP A 202 8.04 -1.56 8.86
N TYR A 203 8.19 -0.56 7.96
CA TYR A 203 7.15 -0.13 7.03
C TYR A 203 7.54 -0.43 5.59
N ASP A 204 6.55 -0.65 4.73
CA ASP A 204 6.74 -0.94 3.31
C ASP A 204 6.90 0.34 2.48
N ILE A 205 6.16 1.39 2.85
CA ILE A 205 6.09 2.67 2.13
C ILE A 205 6.19 3.82 3.13
N ILE A 206 6.95 4.85 2.76
CA ILE A 206 7.05 6.09 3.52
C ILE A 206 6.27 7.18 2.78
N VAL A 207 5.31 7.80 3.46
CA VAL A 207 4.59 8.98 2.94
C VAL A 207 5.19 10.22 3.57
N ASN A 208 5.75 11.07 2.73
CA ASN A 208 6.39 12.29 3.19
C ASN A 208 5.41 13.47 3.13
N GLY A 209 5.04 13.97 4.31
CA GLY A 209 4.24 15.17 4.52
C GLY A 209 5.01 16.28 5.26
N ALA A 210 6.35 16.17 5.30
CA ALA A 210 7.17 17.15 5.99
C ALA A 210 7.12 18.53 5.32
N ASP A 211 7.04 19.56 6.13
CA ASP A 211 7.00 20.98 5.73
C ASP A 211 8.38 21.67 5.72
N ASN A 212 9.45 20.91 5.98
CA ASN A 212 10.80 21.44 6.06
C ASN A 212 11.80 20.58 5.30
N PHE A 213 12.79 21.22 4.70
CA PHE A 213 13.81 20.56 3.88
C PHE A 213 14.70 19.58 4.65
N PRO A 214 15.21 19.87 5.86
CA PRO A 214 16.02 18.90 6.60
C PRO A 214 15.33 17.54 6.77
N THR A 215 14.05 17.53 7.10
CA THR A 215 13.28 16.28 7.24
C THR A 215 13.10 15.59 5.90
N ARG A 216 12.84 16.32 4.79
CA ARG A 216 12.71 15.73 3.45
C ARG A 216 13.97 15.00 3.01
N TYR A 217 15.15 15.64 3.18
CA TYR A 217 16.43 15.01 2.86
C TYR A 217 16.73 13.80 3.73
N LEU A 218 16.44 13.89 5.02
CA LEU A 218 16.61 12.77 5.96
C LEU A 218 15.74 11.57 5.58
N VAL A 219 14.47 11.81 5.29
CA VAL A 219 13.51 10.76 4.85
C VAL A 219 14.01 10.12 3.57
N ASN A 220 14.45 10.93 2.59
CA ASN A 220 15.00 10.41 1.34
C ASN A 220 16.21 9.52 1.59
N ASP A 221 17.18 9.99 2.36
CA ASP A 221 18.43 9.26 2.58
C ASP A 221 18.15 7.92 3.29
N ALA A 222 17.31 7.93 4.33
CA ALA A 222 16.92 6.72 5.04
C ALA A 222 16.16 5.74 4.13
N ALA A 223 15.23 6.23 3.31
CA ALA A 223 14.46 5.41 2.38
C ALA A 223 15.36 4.74 1.32
N VAL A 224 16.33 5.49 0.75
CA VAL A 224 17.29 4.94 -0.21
C VAL A 224 18.12 3.82 0.43
N PHE A 225 18.64 4.02 1.65
CA PHE A 225 19.39 2.98 2.37
C PHE A 225 18.55 1.74 2.72
N LEU A 226 17.25 1.92 2.99
CA LEU A 226 16.34 0.82 3.32
C LEU A 226 15.69 0.19 2.07
N GLY A 227 15.90 0.77 0.88
CA GLY A 227 15.24 0.31 -0.34
C GLY A 227 13.71 0.47 -0.31
N LYS A 228 13.21 1.55 0.33
CA LYS A 228 11.77 1.81 0.48
C LYS A 228 11.31 2.92 -0.47
N PRO A 229 10.16 2.79 -1.12
CA PRO A 229 9.57 3.87 -1.88
C PRO A 229 9.05 4.99 -0.96
N ILE A 230 9.13 6.23 -1.48
CA ILE A 230 8.56 7.41 -0.84
C ILE A 230 7.45 7.95 -1.72
N VAL A 231 6.29 8.19 -1.14
CA VAL A 231 5.24 9.00 -1.76
C VAL A 231 5.36 10.41 -1.21
N ASP A 232 5.93 11.30 -2.01
CA ASP A 232 6.21 12.68 -1.62
C ASP A 232 5.12 13.63 -2.12
N ALA A 233 4.79 14.62 -1.32
CA ALA A 233 4.03 15.79 -1.75
C ALA A 233 4.53 17.05 -1.08
N SER A 234 4.30 18.17 -1.74
CA SER A 234 4.56 19.50 -1.21
C SER A 234 3.50 20.49 -1.65
N ILE A 235 3.29 21.51 -0.83
CA ILE A 235 2.31 22.57 -1.11
C ILE A 235 2.95 23.90 -0.78
N PHE A 236 2.74 24.86 -1.66
CA PHE A 236 3.13 26.24 -1.44
C PHE A 236 2.03 27.17 -1.99
N LYS A 237 1.36 27.91 -1.12
CA LYS A 237 0.25 28.82 -1.48
C LYS A 237 -0.88 28.10 -2.24
N PHE A 238 -0.88 28.19 -3.57
CA PHE A 238 -1.87 27.61 -4.49
C PHE A 238 -1.28 26.51 -5.38
N GLU A 239 -0.03 26.16 -5.18
CA GLU A 239 0.68 25.15 -5.97
C GLU A 239 0.92 23.91 -5.15
N GLY A 240 0.76 22.74 -5.77
CA GLY A 240 1.04 21.44 -5.19
C GLY A 240 1.88 20.59 -6.12
N GLN A 241 2.78 19.80 -5.56
CA GLN A 241 3.58 18.83 -6.27
C GLN A 241 3.42 17.48 -5.59
N ALA A 242 3.32 16.40 -6.37
CA ALA A 242 3.33 15.03 -5.87
C ALA A 242 4.16 14.17 -6.81
N THR A 243 4.92 13.25 -6.23
CA THR A 243 5.75 12.28 -6.97
C THR A 243 6.02 11.06 -6.11
N VAL A 244 6.40 9.96 -6.75
CA VAL A 244 6.91 8.77 -6.10
C VAL A 244 8.42 8.66 -6.36
N PHE A 245 9.18 8.52 -5.30
CA PHE A 245 10.62 8.23 -5.36
C PHE A 245 10.83 6.76 -5.01
N ASP A 246 11.26 5.96 -5.97
CA ASP A 246 11.55 4.54 -5.78
C ASP A 246 12.90 4.18 -6.41
N SER A 247 13.97 4.48 -5.70
CA SER A 247 15.32 4.21 -6.16
C SER A 247 15.66 2.71 -6.21
N ALA A 248 15.03 1.90 -5.40
CA ALA A 248 15.18 0.44 -5.43
C ALA A 248 14.51 -0.17 -6.65
N GLY A 249 13.38 0.40 -7.10
CA GLY A 249 12.70 0.05 -8.34
C GLY A 249 13.34 0.64 -9.61
N GLY A 250 14.48 1.35 -9.48
CA GLY A 250 15.21 1.95 -10.61
C GLY A 250 14.77 3.37 -10.96
N GLY A 251 13.88 3.98 -10.18
CA GLY A 251 13.46 5.37 -10.31
C GLY A 251 14.41 6.38 -9.66
N PRO A 252 14.12 7.69 -9.77
CA PRO A 252 14.90 8.73 -9.10
C PRO A 252 14.67 8.72 -7.58
N CYS A 253 15.57 9.35 -6.83
CA CYS A 253 15.37 9.75 -5.45
C CYS A 253 15.18 11.27 -5.36
N TYR A 254 14.80 11.78 -4.18
CA TYR A 254 14.61 13.22 -3.97
C TYR A 254 15.85 14.06 -4.35
N ARG A 255 17.05 13.55 -4.07
CA ARG A 255 18.30 14.24 -4.45
C ARG A 255 18.59 14.24 -5.94
N CYS A 256 17.99 13.34 -6.72
CA CYS A 256 18.11 13.41 -8.19
C CYS A 256 17.39 14.63 -8.75
N LEU A 257 16.27 15.03 -8.11
CA LEU A 257 15.50 16.21 -8.50
C LEU A 257 16.00 17.49 -7.81
N TYR A 258 16.35 17.39 -6.54
CA TYR A 258 16.85 18.49 -5.71
C TYR A 258 18.20 18.11 -5.07
N PRO A 259 19.34 18.27 -5.79
CA PRO A 259 20.67 17.83 -5.31
C PRO A 259 21.08 18.49 -4.00
N GLU A 260 20.77 19.77 -3.84
CA GLU A 260 21.13 20.56 -2.68
C GLU A 260 19.92 21.28 -2.07
N PRO A 261 19.84 21.38 -0.74
CA PRO A 261 18.79 22.15 -0.10
C PRO A 261 18.94 23.65 -0.39
N PRO A 262 17.83 24.40 -0.50
CA PRO A 262 17.91 25.84 -0.65
C PRO A 262 18.58 26.46 0.59
N PRO A 263 19.30 27.59 0.41
CA PRO A 263 19.89 28.30 1.53
C PRO A 263 18.85 28.64 2.61
N PRO A 264 19.25 28.64 3.90
CA PRO A 264 18.35 29.00 4.98
C PRO A 264 17.69 30.37 4.77
N GLY A 265 16.36 30.44 4.97
CA GLY A 265 15.57 31.68 4.82
C GLY A 265 15.19 32.06 3.39
N MET A 266 15.63 31.32 2.36
CA MET A 266 15.27 31.60 0.96
C MET A 266 13.83 31.21 0.65
N VAL A 267 13.34 30.12 1.24
CA VAL A 267 11.96 29.63 1.05
C VAL A 267 11.19 29.81 2.34
N PRO A 268 10.13 30.65 2.36
CA PRO A 268 9.31 30.82 3.55
C PRO A 268 8.56 29.54 3.89
N SER A 269 8.29 29.32 5.18
CA SER A 269 7.48 28.19 5.62
C SER A 269 6.01 28.33 5.18
N CYS A 270 5.26 27.24 5.19
CA CYS A 270 3.81 27.30 4.95
C CYS A 270 3.07 28.16 5.99
N GLN A 271 3.64 28.33 7.19
CA GLN A 271 3.09 29.20 8.23
C GLN A 271 3.24 30.67 7.86
N ASP A 272 4.33 31.04 7.20
CA ASP A 272 4.64 32.42 6.80
C ASP A 272 3.97 32.79 5.45
N ALA A 273 3.91 31.84 4.52
CA ALA A 273 3.42 32.09 3.17
C ALA A 273 1.90 31.91 2.98
N GLY A 274 1.26 31.17 3.91
CA GLY A 274 -0.12 30.74 3.78
C GLY A 274 -0.31 29.55 2.84
N VAL A 275 -1.44 28.88 2.96
CA VAL A 275 -1.80 27.71 2.12
C VAL A 275 -3.31 27.58 2.02
N LEU A 276 -3.80 27.25 0.82
CA LEU A 276 -5.21 26.89 0.62
C LEU A 276 -5.47 25.50 1.20
N GLY A 277 -6.29 25.42 2.27
CA GLY A 277 -6.54 24.14 2.96
C GLY A 277 -7.09 23.03 2.07
N ALA A 278 -7.99 23.35 1.14
CA ALA A 278 -8.53 22.38 0.19
C ALA A 278 -7.45 21.74 -0.71
N LEU A 279 -6.38 22.48 -1.04
CA LEU A 279 -5.26 21.94 -1.82
C LEU A 279 -4.50 20.84 -1.03
N CYS A 280 -4.42 20.99 0.29
CA CYS A 280 -3.89 19.90 1.16
C CYS A 280 -4.71 18.62 0.98
N GLY A 281 -6.04 18.74 0.91
CA GLY A 281 -6.95 17.62 0.64
C GLY A 281 -6.67 16.94 -0.69
N THR A 282 -6.56 17.74 -1.76
CA THR A 282 -6.26 17.23 -3.11
C THR A 282 -4.92 16.48 -3.14
N MET A 283 -3.87 17.10 -2.63
CA MET A 283 -2.52 16.50 -2.67
C MET A 283 -2.41 15.25 -1.79
N GLY A 284 -3.01 15.24 -0.60
CA GLY A 284 -3.02 14.06 0.24
C GLY A 284 -3.89 12.93 -0.32
N SER A 285 -4.94 13.23 -1.07
CA SER A 285 -5.72 12.21 -1.80
C SER A 285 -4.90 11.59 -2.93
N ILE A 286 -4.08 12.40 -3.63
CA ILE A 286 -3.12 11.89 -4.62
C ILE A 286 -2.10 10.98 -3.93
N GLN A 287 -1.51 11.39 -2.80
CA GLN A 287 -0.59 10.53 -2.04
C GLN A 287 -1.24 9.20 -1.67
N ALA A 288 -2.45 9.19 -1.15
CA ALA A 288 -3.16 7.96 -0.80
C ALA A 288 -3.39 7.05 -2.02
N THR A 289 -3.68 7.63 -3.18
CA THR A 289 -3.84 6.90 -4.44
C THR A 289 -2.51 6.27 -4.89
N GLU A 290 -1.40 7.00 -4.82
CA GLU A 290 -0.08 6.47 -5.16
C GLU A 290 0.34 5.34 -4.22
N VAL A 291 0.05 5.45 -2.92
CA VAL A 291 0.26 4.36 -1.96
C VAL A 291 -0.54 3.12 -2.36
N ALA A 292 -1.80 3.27 -2.74
CA ALA A 292 -2.63 2.15 -3.20
C ALA A 292 -2.06 1.48 -4.46
N LYS A 293 -1.57 2.28 -5.43
CA LYS A 293 -0.90 1.76 -6.64
C LYS A 293 0.33 0.92 -6.29
N LEU A 294 1.19 1.42 -5.41
CA LEU A 294 2.41 0.72 -4.99
C LEU A 294 2.09 -0.60 -4.27
N ILE A 295 1.10 -0.61 -3.37
CA ILE A 295 0.73 -1.81 -2.61
C ILE A 295 0.09 -2.86 -3.51
N VAL A 296 -0.90 -2.47 -4.29
CA VAL A 296 -1.69 -3.40 -5.10
C VAL A 296 -0.95 -3.82 -6.36
N GLY A 297 -0.21 -2.90 -6.96
CA GLY A 297 0.56 -3.11 -8.19
C GLY A 297 -0.28 -2.83 -9.45
N PHE A 298 -1.02 -1.72 -9.48
CA PHE A 298 -1.77 -1.29 -10.65
C PHE A 298 -1.38 0.12 -11.11
N GLY A 299 -1.54 0.39 -12.40
CA GLY A 299 -1.16 1.67 -12.99
C GLY A 299 0.34 1.94 -12.92
N GLU A 300 0.73 3.14 -13.30
CA GLU A 300 2.12 3.62 -13.20
C GLU A 300 2.22 4.69 -12.11
N PRO A 301 3.25 4.64 -11.23
CA PRO A 301 3.48 5.68 -10.25
C PRO A 301 3.73 7.05 -10.91
N LEU A 302 3.37 8.12 -10.23
CA LEU A 302 3.74 9.49 -10.63
C LEU A 302 5.23 9.70 -10.40
N VAL A 303 5.97 9.97 -11.48
CA VAL A 303 7.42 10.26 -11.44
C VAL A 303 7.69 11.66 -11.98
#